data_953fd8c17ae7429cdc46214631adaf01
#
_entry.id   953fd8c17ae7429cdc46214631adaf01
#
_cell.length_a   1.000
_cell.length_b   1.000
_cell.length_c   1.000
_cell.angle_alpha   90.00
_cell.angle_beta   90.00
_cell.angle_gamma   90.00
#
_symmetry.space_group_name_H-M   'P 1'
#
loop_
_entity.id
_entity.type
_entity.pdbx_description
1 polymer ?
#
loop_
_entity_poly.entity_id
_entity_poly.type
_entity_poly.pdbx_seq_one_letter_code
_entity_poly.pdbx_strand_id
1 'polypeptide(L)'
;LVGSALMLSITFIVAFPLAVAAAIYLEEFARKNRFTDFIEVNINNLAAVPSIIYGLLGLAVFINFFGMPRSAPLVGGLVLALMTFPVIIIASRAALQSVPPSIRDAAYGVGASKIQTVFDHVLPLALPGMLTGSIIGMARALGESAPLIMIGMVAFVVDVPSSPLDSSAALPVQVYLWADSPERAFVEKTSAAILVLLAFLLSMNSLAIWLRNKYEIKW
;
A
#
# COMPACT_ATOMS: atom_id res chain seq x y z
N LEU A 1 -3.59 17.92 -1.96
CA LEU A 1 -4.07 16.82 -2.79
C LEU A 1 -2.97 16.24 -3.68
N VAL A 2 -2.26 17.07 -4.47
CA VAL A 2 -1.24 16.60 -5.43
C VAL A 2 -0.16 15.77 -4.73
N GLY A 3 0.41 16.27 -3.61
CA GLY A 3 1.40 15.51 -2.83
C GLY A 3 0.87 14.17 -2.32
N SER A 4 -0.36 14.12 -1.83
CA SER A 4 -1.00 12.85 -1.41
C SER A 4 -1.21 11.90 -2.57
N ALA A 5 -1.63 12.38 -3.72
CA ALA A 5 -1.82 11.56 -4.92
C ALA A 5 -0.50 10.99 -5.44
N LEU A 6 0.56 11.79 -5.47
CA LEU A 6 1.92 11.35 -5.85
C LEU A 6 2.44 10.27 -4.90
N MET A 7 2.33 10.49 -3.57
CA MET A 7 2.74 9.50 -2.57
C MET A 7 2.00 8.18 -2.72
N LEU A 8 0.68 8.23 -2.86
CA LEU A 8 -0.13 7.01 -3.04
C LEU A 8 0.21 6.29 -4.34
N SER A 9 0.45 7.02 -5.42
CA SER A 9 0.90 6.42 -6.69
C SER A 9 2.22 5.69 -6.52
N ILE A 10 3.20 6.31 -5.84
CA ILE A 10 4.49 5.68 -5.54
C ILE A 10 4.29 4.47 -4.64
N THR A 11 3.48 4.60 -3.59
CA THR A 11 3.15 3.50 -2.68
C THR A 11 2.60 2.31 -3.46
N PHE A 12 1.63 2.53 -4.34
CA PHE A 12 1.01 1.47 -5.12
C PHE A 12 1.99 0.82 -6.10
N ILE A 13 2.72 1.64 -6.86
CA ILE A 13 3.70 1.15 -7.87
C ILE A 13 4.80 0.31 -7.22
N VAL A 14 5.21 0.65 -6.00
CA VAL A 14 6.26 -0.09 -5.28
C VAL A 14 5.68 -1.27 -4.51
N ALA A 15 4.67 -1.04 -3.67
CA ALA A 15 4.17 -2.07 -2.77
C ALA A 15 3.39 -3.18 -3.48
N PHE A 16 2.51 -2.85 -4.43
CA PHE A 16 1.64 -3.84 -5.05
C PHE A 16 2.42 -4.92 -5.82
N PRO A 17 3.29 -4.60 -6.79
CA PRO A 17 3.98 -5.63 -7.55
C PRO A 17 4.90 -6.47 -6.67
N LEU A 18 5.64 -5.86 -5.75
CA LEU A 18 6.57 -6.57 -4.88
C LEU A 18 5.83 -7.47 -3.88
N ALA A 19 4.74 -6.99 -3.29
CA ALA A 19 3.94 -7.78 -2.35
C ALA A 19 3.24 -8.95 -3.02
N VAL A 20 2.68 -8.74 -4.21
CA VAL A 20 2.05 -9.82 -5.01
C VAL A 20 3.10 -10.86 -5.43
N ALA A 21 4.26 -10.42 -5.90
CA ALA A 21 5.36 -11.34 -6.26
C ALA A 21 5.82 -12.15 -5.04
N ALA A 22 5.97 -11.52 -3.87
CA ALA A 22 6.32 -12.21 -2.63
C ALA A 22 5.24 -13.21 -2.22
N ALA A 23 3.96 -12.85 -2.31
CA ALA A 23 2.85 -13.73 -1.99
C ALA A 23 2.79 -14.95 -2.91
N ILE A 24 2.95 -14.75 -4.23
CA ILE A 24 3.00 -15.84 -5.22
C ILE A 24 4.18 -16.76 -4.92
N TYR A 25 5.37 -16.19 -4.66
CA TYR A 25 6.53 -17.00 -4.33
C TYR A 25 6.31 -17.85 -3.08
N LEU A 26 5.82 -17.24 -1.99
CA LEU A 26 5.62 -17.92 -0.71
C LEU A 26 4.55 -19.01 -0.79
N GLU A 27 3.45 -18.77 -1.54
CA GLU A 27 2.33 -19.71 -1.58
C GLU A 27 2.54 -20.83 -2.62
N GLU A 28 3.08 -20.50 -3.78
CA GLU A 28 3.13 -21.42 -4.92
C GLU A 28 4.52 -22.05 -5.12
N PHE A 29 5.62 -21.34 -4.82
CA PHE A 29 6.97 -21.79 -5.15
C PHE A 29 7.84 -22.16 -3.96
N ALA A 30 7.64 -21.52 -2.80
CA ALA A 30 8.46 -21.78 -1.63
C ALA A 30 8.26 -23.20 -1.10
N ARG A 31 9.35 -23.82 -0.63
CA ARG A 31 9.28 -25.11 0.07
C ARG A 31 8.76 -24.88 1.49
N LYS A 32 7.79 -25.68 1.92
CA LYS A 32 7.32 -25.66 3.32
C LYS A 32 8.43 -26.16 4.24
N ASN A 33 9.11 -25.24 4.91
CA ASN A 33 10.18 -25.51 5.85
C ASN A 33 10.24 -24.42 6.94
N ARG A 34 11.03 -24.65 7.99
CA ARG A 34 11.17 -23.72 9.13
C ARG A 34 11.59 -22.30 8.72
N PHE A 35 12.33 -22.15 7.62
CA PHE A 35 12.74 -20.84 7.12
C PHE A 35 11.57 -20.08 6.50
N THR A 36 10.73 -20.76 5.72
CA THR A 36 9.50 -20.16 5.17
C THR A 36 8.53 -19.79 6.29
N ASP A 37 8.36 -20.67 7.29
CA ASP A 37 7.53 -20.38 8.46
C ASP A 37 8.04 -19.14 9.22
N PHE A 38 9.35 -19.02 9.37
CA PHE A 38 9.97 -17.85 9.99
C PHE A 38 9.68 -16.56 9.20
N ILE A 39 9.76 -16.59 7.87
CA ILE A 39 9.41 -15.44 7.02
C ILE A 39 7.94 -15.07 7.21
N GLU A 40 7.03 -16.03 7.21
CA GLU A 40 5.60 -15.81 7.37
C GLU A 40 5.26 -15.17 8.72
N VAL A 41 5.86 -15.67 9.80
CA VAL A 41 5.70 -15.07 11.14
C VAL A 41 6.21 -13.63 11.17
N ASN A 42 7.34 -13.35 10.52
CA ASN A 42 7.86 -11.99 10.46
C ASN A 42 6.98 -11.05 9.64
N ILE A 43 6.41 -11.49 8.52
CA ILE A 43 5.45 -10.69 7.74
C ILE A 43 4.23 -10.33 8.60
N ASN A 44 3.69 -11.30 9.35
CA ASN A 44 2.56 -11.06 10.25
C ASN A 44 2.94 -10.09 11.38
N ASN A 45 4.13 -10.21 11.95
CA ASN A 45 4.63 -9.30 12.99
C ASN A 45 4.82 -7.88 12.44
N LEU A 46 5.34 -7.72 11.22
CA LEU A 46 5.48 -6.42 10.56
C LEU A 46 4.13 -5.73 10.36
N ALA A 47 3.06 -6.46 10.03
CA ALA A 47 1.72 -5.89 9.91
C ALA A 47 1.18 -5.30 11.23
N ALA A 48 1.69 -5.75 12.38
CA ALA A 48 1.31 -5.29 13.71
C ALA A 48 2.20 -4.13 14.24
N VAL A 49 3.27 -3.75 13.53
CA VAL A 49 4.17 -2.67 13.94
C VAL A 49 3.43 -1.33 13.89
N PRO A 50 3.54 -0.49 14.95
CA PRO A 50 2.97 0.86 14.95
C PRO A 50 3.50 1.69 13.76
N SER A 51 2.61 2.42 13.08
CA SER A 51 2.94 3.16 11.85
C SER A 51 4.06 4.18 12.03
N ILE A 52 4.18 4.79 13.22
CA ILE A 52 5.24 5.75 13.57
C ILE A 52 6.64 5.15 13.42
N ILE A 53 6.82 3.85 13.68
CA ILE A 53 8.11 3.16 13.55
C ILE A 53 8.58 3.16 12.09
N TYR A 54 7.65 2.98 11.14
CA TYR A 54 7.98 3.09 9.70
C TYR A 54 8.43 4.51 9.33
N GLY A 55 7.85 5.54 9.96
CA GLY A 55 8.30 6.92 9.82
C GLY A 55 9.73 7.14 10.34
N LEU A 56 10.06 6.59 11.52
CA LEU A 56 11.42 6.63 12.07
C LEU A 56 12.41 5.87 11.19
N LEU A 57 12.02 4.71 10.66
CA LEU A 57 12.81 3.96 9.70
C LEU A 57 13.03 4.77 8.42
N GLY A 58 12.00 5.43 7.92
CA GLY A 58 12.09 6.33 6.76
C GLY A 58 13.06 7.49 7.00
N LEU A 59 13.00 8.10 8.18
CA LEU A 59 13.93 9.15 8.59
C LEU A 59 15.38 8.64 8.64
N ALA A 60 15.60 7.48 9.25
CA ALA A 60 16.94 6.92 9.40
C ALA A 60 17.53 6.45 8.06
N VAL A 61 16.76 5.70 7.28
CA VAL A 61 17.23 5.05 6.06
C VAL A 61 17.17 6.00 4.87
N PHE A 62 15.99 6.52 4.53
CA PHE A 62 15.84 7.28 3.29
C PHE A 62 16.43 8.69 3.40
N ILE A 63 16.24 9.38 4.52
CA ILE A 63 16.69 10.76 4.67
C ILE A 63 18.16 10.79 5.13
N ASN A 64 18.48 10.11 6.24
CA ASN A 64 19.83 10.24 6.83
C ASN A 64 20.88 9.38 6.11
N PHE A 65 20.54 8.14 5.72
CA PHE A 65 21.51 7.24 5.06
C PHE A 65 21.61 7.48 3.55
N PHE A 66 20.46 7.55 2.84
CA PHE A 66 20.45 7.80 1.39
C PHE A 66 20.48 9.28 1.01
N GLY A 67 20.40 10.22 1.96
CA GLY A 67 20.44 11.65 1.69
C GLY A 67 19.24 12.18 0.91
N MET A 68 18.08 11.49 0.95
CA MET A 68 16.88 11.91 0.24
C MET A 68 16.29 13.19 0.86
N PRO A 69 15.64 14.06 0.06
CA PRO A 69 15.05 15.29 0.56
C PRO A 69 13.90 15.02 1.52
N ARG A 70 13.83 15.81 2.60
CA ARG A 70 12.71 15.79 3.54
C ARG A 70 11.43 16.27 2.84
N SER A 71 10.28 15.85 3.34
CA SER A 71 8.96 16.24 2.83
C SER A 71 8.69 15.86 1.38
N ALA A 72 9.54 15.06 0.74
CA ALA A 72 9.36 14.64 -0.63
C ALA A 72 8.30 13.54 -0.77
N PRO A 73 7.42 13.59 -1.79
CA PRO A 73 6.45 12.53 -2.09
C PRO A 73 7.09 11.16 -2.26
N LEU A 74 8.30 11.09 -2.81
CA LEU A 74 9.04 9.84 -2.99
C LEU A 74 9.32 9.18 -1.64
N VAL A 75 9.85 9.94 -0.67
CA VAL A 75 10.15 9.40 0.66
C VAL A 75 8.86 8.99 1.37
N GLY A 76 7.83 9.84 1.34
CA GLY A 76 6.52 9.52 1.90
C GLY A 76 5.91 8.25 1.29
N GLY A 77 5.95 8.13 -0.04
CA GLY A 77 5.45 6.97 -0.76
C GLY A 77 6.21 5.68 -0.43
N LEU A 78 7.53 5.72 -0.29
CA LEU A 78 8.35 4.57 0.12
C LEU A 78 8.06 4.14 1.57
N VAL A 79 7.90 5.09 2.48
CA VAL A 79 7.54 4.80 3.89
C VAL A 79 6.16 4.16 3.97
N LEU A 80 5.18 4.70 3.27
CA LEU A 80 3.85 4.11 3.18
C LEU A 80 3.87 2.74 2.49
N ALA A 81 4.73 2.55 1.49
CA ALA A 81 4.91 1.25 0.83
C ALA A 81 5.41 0.18 1.80
N LEU A 82 6.41 0.48 2.62
CA LEU A 82 6.91 -0.43 3.65
C LEU A 82 5.82 -0.85 4.64
N MET A 83 4.95 0.09 5.04
CA MET A 83 3.85 -0.16 5.97
C MET A 83 2.73 -1.01 5.33
N THR A 84 2.42 -0.78 4.05
CA THR A 84 1.34 -1.49 3.35
C THR A 84 1.77 -2.86 2.82
N PHE A 85 3.06 -3.06 2.61
CA PHE A 85 3.65 -4.26 2.06
C PHE A 85 3.19 -5.55 2.75
N PRO A 86 3.30 -5.72 4.09
CA PRO A 86 2.84 -6.93 4.77
C PRO A 86 1.33 -7.14 4.65
N VAL A 87 0.53 -6.09 4.66
CA VAL A 87 -0.93 -6.17 4.51
C VAL A 87 -1.32 -6.74 3.15
N ILE A 88 -0.66 -6.25 2.08
CA ILE A 88 -0.92 -6.73 0.72
C ILE A 88 -0.43 -8.17 0.55
N ILE A 89 0.71 -8.56 1.14
CA ILE A 89 1.20 -9.95 1.10
C ILE A 89 0.18 -10.90 1.73
N ILE A 90 -0.28 -10.59 2.96
CA ILE A 90 -1.23 -11.43 3.69
C ILE A 90 -2.53 -11.60 2.90
N ALA A 91 -3.08 -10.52 2.39
CA ALA A 91 -4.32 -10.55 1.61
C ALA A 91 -4.13 -11.31 0.29
N SER A 92 -2.99 -11.13 -0.39
CA SER A 92 -2.68 -11.81 -1.64
C SER A 92 -2.49 -13.31 -1.44
N ARG A 93 -1.84 -13.72 -0.35
CA ARG A 93 -1.73 -15.15 0.02
C ARG A 93 -3.10 -15.76 0.30
N ALA A 94 -3.94 -15.08 1.07
CA ALA A 94 -5.32 -15.54 1.33
C ALA A 94 -6.13 -15.70 0.02
N ALA A 95 -5.94 -14.80 -0.93
CA ALA A 95 -6.56 -14.89 -2.25
C ALA A 95 -6.06 -16.09 -3.06
N LEU A 96 -4.75 -16.39 -3.04
CA LEU A 96 -4.18 -17.57 -3.70
C LEU A 96 -4.69 -18.88 -3.06
N GLN A 97 -4.78 -18.91 -1.73
CA GLN A 97 -5.28 -20.07 -0.97
C GLN A 97 -6.77 -20.33 -1.22
N SER A 98 -7.55 -19.30 -1.55
CA SER A 98 -8.98 -19.46 -1.86
C SER A 98 -9.25 -20.15 -3.20
N VAL A 99 -8.27 -20.23 -4.10
CA VAL A 99 -8.40 -20.95 -5.38
C VAL A 99 -8.41 -22.46 -5.11
N PRO A 100 -9.47 -23.20 -5.54
CA PRO A 100 -9.60 -24.62 -5.28
C PRO A 100 -8.38 -25.42 -5.80
N PRO A 101 -7.89 -26.42 -5.04
CA PRO A 101 -6.78 -27.29 -5.48
C PRO A 101 -7.07 -28.01 -6.81
N SER A 102 -8.35 -28.35 -7.06
CA SER A 102 -8.78 -29.00 -8.30
C SER A 102 -8.40 -28.25 -9.59
N ILE A 103 -8.32 -26.91 -9.51
CA ILE A 103 -7.85 -26.09 -10.64
C ILE A 103 -6.39 -26.41 -10.97
N ARG A 104 -5.54 -26.52 -9.92
CA ARG A 104 -4.13 -26.88 -10.07
C ARG A 104 -3.97 -28.31 -10.61
N ASP A 105 -4.75 -29.24 -10.05
CA ASP A 105 -4.72 -30.65 -10.44
C ASP A 105 -5.19 -30.84 -11.89
N ALA A 106 -6.23 -30.13 -12.32
CA ALA A 106 -6.71 -30.13 -13.70
C ALA A 106 -5.64 -29.60 -14.68
N ALA A 107 -4.99 -28.48 -14.33
CA ALA A 107 -3.92 -27.92 -15.17
C ALA A 107 -2.73 -28.90 -15.30
N TYR A 108 -2.32 -29.54 -14.22
CA TYR A 108 -1.28 -30.57 -14.27
C TYR A 108 -1.74 -31.80 -15.06
N GLY A 109 -3.02 -32.18 -14.96
CA GLY A 109 -3.60 -33.32 -15.71
C GLY A 109 -3.55 -33.15 -17.22
N VAL A 110 -3.60 -31.91 -17.74
CA VAL A 110 -3.43 -31.60 -19.17
C VAL A 110 -1.98 -31.28 -19.55
N GLY A 111 -1.03 -31.46 -18.62
CA GLY A 111 0.41 -31.31 -18.89
C GLY A 111 0.97 -29.90 -18.71
N ALA A 112 0.24 -28.99 -18.05
CA ALA A 112 0.76 -27.65 -17.78
C ALA A 112 1.96 -27.71 -16.82
N SER A 113 2.98 -26.89 -17.06
CA SER A 113 4.08 -26.70 -16.13
C SER A 113 3.61 -25.91 -14.90
N LYS A 114 4.38 -25.94 -13.80
CA LYS A 114 4.05 -25.19 -12.58
C LYS A 114 3.86 -23.70 -12.83
N ILE A 115 4.72 -23.12 -13.66
CA ILE A 115 4.64 -21.68 -14.02
C ILE A 115 3.35 -21.41 -14.79
N GLN A 116 3.02 -22.22 -15.79
CA GLN A 116 1.77 -22.08 -16.55
C GLN A 116 0.55 -22.25 -15.65
N THR A 117 0.53 -23.25 -14.78
CA THR A 117 -0.56 -23.45 -13.81
C THR A 117 -0.77 -22.20 -12.96
N VAL A 118 0.30 -21.60 -12.42
CA VAL A 118 0.19 -20.42 -11.56
C VAL A 118 -0.25 -19.19 -12.35
N PHE A 119 0.41 -18.87 -13.47
CA PHE A 119 0.15 -17.62 -14.17
C PHE A 119 -1.09 -17.64 -15.05
N ASP A 120 -1.42 -18.78 -15.65
CA ASP A 120 -2.55 -18.88 -16.60
C ASP A 120 -3.85 -19.30 -15.93
N HIS A 121 -3.80 -20.01 -14.77
CA HIS A 121 -4.98 -20.56 -14.13
C HIS A 121 -5.22 -20.02 -12.71
N VAL A 122 -4.19 -20.01 -11.83
CA VAL A 122 -4.37 -19.63 -10.42
C VAL A 122 -4.41 -18.11 -10.25
N LEU A 123 -3.42 -17.41 -10.82
CA LEU A 123 -3.30 -15.96 -10.65
C LEU A 123 -4.49 -15.15 -11.17
N PRO A 124 -5.07 -15.44 -12.37
CA PRO A 124 -6.26 -14.72 -12.82
C PRO A 124 -7.46 -14.86 -11.88
N LEU A 125 -7.61 -16.01 -11.22
CA LEU A 125 -8.68 -16.27 -10.26
C LEU A 125 -8.44 -15.61 -8.90
N ALA A 126 -7.18 -15.54 -8.46
CA ALA A 126 -6.79 -14.88 -7.21
C ALA A 126 -6.73 -13.35 -7.33
N LEU A 127 -6.54 -12.82 -8.54
CA LEU A 127 -6.31 -11.39 -8.79
C LEU A 127 -7.38 -10.46 -8.18
N PRO A 128 -8.69 -10.74 -8.27
CA PRO A 128 -9.71 -9.90 -7.63
C PRO A 128 -9.55 -9.80 -6.12
N GLY A 129 -9.18 -10.90 -5.46
CA GLY A 129 -8.88 -10.92 -4.03
C GLY A 129 -7.63 -10.13 -3.66
N MET A 130 -6.57 -10.25 -4.46
CA MET A 130 -5.33 -9.49 -4.30
C MET A 130 -5.57 -7.99 -4.47
N LEU A 131 -6.34 -7.58 -5.48
CA LEU A 131 -6.74 -6.19 -5.68
C LEU A 131 -7.56 -5.67 -4.49
N THR A 132 -8.46 -6.47 -3.93
CA THR A 132 -9.22 -6.10 -2.73
C THR A 132 -8.31 -5.80 -1.54
N GLY A 133 -7.33 -6.68 -1.27
CA GLY A 133 -6.34 -6.45 -0.22
C GLY A 133 -5.51 -5.18 -0.44
N SER A 134 -5.14 -4.93 -1.70
CA SER A 134 -4.41 -3.72 -2.08
C SER A 134 -5.24 -2.44 -1.88
N ILE A 135 -6.54 -2.47 -2.21
CA ILE A 135 -7.47 -1.36 -1.98
C ILE A 135 -7.54 -1.03 -0.48
N ILE A 136 -7.65 -2.04 0.37
CA ILE A 136 -7.68 -1.86 1.83
C ILE A 136 -6.35 -1.27 2.33
N GLY A 137 -5.22 -1.79 1.86
CA GLY A 137 -3.90 -1.26 2.20
C GLY A 137 -3.70 0.19 1.78
N MET A 138 -4.12 0.55 0.58
CA MET A 138 -4.04 1.91 0.05
C MET A 138 -4.98 2.88 0.77
N ALA A 139 -6.19 2.44 1.12
CA ALA A 139 -7.13 3.23 1.90
C ALA A 139 -6.57 3.56 3.29
N ARG A 140 -5.90 2.57 3.94
CA ARG A 140 -5.18 2.79 5.19
C ARG A 140 -4.04 3.78 5.01
N ALA A 141 -3.20 3.61 3.99
CA ALA A 141 -2.06 4.48 3.71
C ALA A 141 -2.49 5.95 3.50
N LEU A 142 -3.63 6.18 2.83
CA LEU A 142 -4.17 7.53 2.61
C LEU A 142 -4.52 8.25 3.92
N GLY A 143 -4.96 7.53 4.94
CA GLY A 143 -5.35 8.10 6.24
C GLY A 143 -4.19 8.29 7.21
N GLU A 144 -2.99 7.80 6.91
CA GLU A 144 -1.87 7.84 7.83
C GLU A 144 -1.19 9.22 7.86
N SER A 145 -1.06 9.77 9.07
CA SER A 145 -0.33 11.03 9.30
C SER A 145 0.97 10.81 10.07
N ALA A 146 1.00 9.89 11.05
CA ALA A 146 2.12 9.72 11.96
C ALA A 146 3.48 9.46 11.27
N PRO A 147 3.63 8.51 10.34
CA PRO A 147 4.89 8.28 9.66
C PRO A 147 5.31 9.47 8.77
N LEU A 148 4.34 10.19 8.20
CA LEU A 148 4.61 11.35 7.35
C LEU A 148 5.09 12.56 8.13
N ILE A 149 4.59 12.75 9.36
CA ILE A 149 5.07 13.76 10.29
C ILE A 149 6.55 13.51 10.63
N MET A 150 6.93 12.26 10.89
CA MET A 150 8.31 11.90 11.25
C MET A 150 9.32 12.19 10.13
N ILE A 151 8.94 12.07 8.87
CA ILE A 151 9.83 12.42 7.74
C ILE A 151 9.79 13.90 7.36
N GLY A 152 9.05 14.73 8.12
CA GLY A 152 9.07 16.18 8.00
C GLY A 152 8.00 16.77 7.07
N MET A 153 6.93 16.03 6.71
CA MET A 153 5.83 16.56 5.88
C MET A 153 4.92 17.55 6.61
N VAL A 154 5.47 18.23 7.61
CA VAL A 154 4.84 19.32 8.37
C VAL A 154 5.20 20.70 7.83
N ALA A 155 6.13 20.77 6.87
CA ALA A 155 6.58 22.05 6.31
C ALA A 155 5.45 22.76 5.57
N PHE A 156 5.42 24.09 5.70
CA PHE A 156 4.57 24.93 4.88
C PHE A 156 5.12 24.96 3.44
N VAL A 157 4.36 24.44 2.50
CA VAL A 157 4.75 24.36 1.09
C VAL A 157 3.81 25.27 0.29
N VAL A 158 4.39 26.24 -0.40
CA VAL A 158 3.66 27.23 -1.21
C VAL A 158 3.39 26.67 -2.61
N ASP A 159 4.39 26.01 -3.18
CA ASP A 159 4.34 25.55 -4.56
C ASP A 159 3.77 24.13 -4.70
N VAL A 160 3.10 23.87 -5.81
CA VAL A 160 2.65 22.52 -6.15
C VAL A 160 3.86 21.71 -6.60
N PRO A 161 4.12 20.52 -6.02
CA PRO A 161 5.27 19.70 -6.41
C PRO A 161 5.17 19.30 -7.89
N SER A 162 6.22 19.57 -8.63
CA SER A 162 6.37 19.20 -10.06
C SER A 162 7.13 17.88 -10.22
N SER A 163 7.92 17.50 -9.21
CA SER A 163 8.72 16.29 -9.15
C SER A 163 8.41 15.49 -7.89
N PRO A 164 8.58 14.15 -7.90
CA PRO A 164 8.50 13.31 -6.71
C PRO A 164 9.53 13.66 -5.61
N LEU A 165 10.56 14.42 -5.94
CA LEU A 165 11.62 14.87 -5.02
C LEU A 165 11.38 16.28 -4.45
N ASP A 166 10.40 17.02 -4.98
CA ASP A 166 10.07 18.35 -4.47
C ASP A 166 9.37 18.23 -3.10
N SER A 167 9.54 19.28 -2.27
CA SER A 167 8.81 19.32 -1.00
C SER A 167 7.30 19.38 -1.23
N SER A 168 6.55 18.59 -0.48
CA SER A 168 5.10 18.56 -0.55
C SER A 168 4.45 18.37 0.81
N ALA A 169 3.17 18.69 0.90
CA ALA A 169 2.34 18.41 2.06
C ALA A 169 1.39 17.24 1.78
N ALA A 170 1.15 16.44 2.80
CA ALA A 170 0.16 15.37 2.78
C ALA A 170 -1.16 15.85 3.37
N LEU A 171 -2.28 15.54 2.74
CA LEU A 171 -3.59 15.98 3.20
C LEU A 171 -3.92 15.50 4.63
N PRO A 172 -3.68 14.23 5.02
CA PRO A 172 -3.92 13.78 6.39
C PRO A 172 -3.03 14.50 7.42
N VAL A 173 -1.81 14.88 7.05
CA VAL A 173 -0.93 15.68 7.92
C VAL A 173 -1.47 17.10 8.06
N GLN A 174 -1.97 17.73 7.00
CA GLN A 174 -2.59 19.05 7.06
C GLN A 174 -3.85 19.06 7.92
N VAL A 175 -4.69 18.04 7.81
CA VAL A 175 -5.86 17.85 8.67
C VAL A 175 -5.43 17.81 10.14
N TYR A 176 -4.39 17.02 10.46
CA TYR A 176 -3.85 16.91 11.81
C TYR A 176 -3.34 18.25 12.34
N LEU A 177 -2.50 18.97 11.57
CA LEU A 177 -1.91 20.26 11.96
C LEU A 177 -2.97 21.35 12.14
N TRP A 178 -3.99 21.38 11.30
CA TRP A 178 -5.07 22.36 11.41
C TRP A 178 -6.03 22.05 12.57
N ALA A 179 -6.25 20.76 12.85
CA ALA A 179 -7.07 20.35 14.00
C ALA A 179 -6.43 20.72 15.34
N ASP A 180 -5.10 20.73 15.42
CA ASP A 180 -4.32 21.09 16.61
C ASP A 180 -4.15 22.62 16.78
N SER A 181 -4.61 23.42 15.80
CA SER A 181 -4.49 24.88 15.85
C SER A 181 -5.54 25.50 16.78
N PRO A 182 -5.14 26.42 17.68
CA PRO A 182 -6.06 27.09 18.62
C PRO A 182 -7.00 28.11 17.95
N GLU A 183 -6.75 28.47 16.71
CA GLU A 183 -7.51 29.49 15.97
C GLU A 183 -8.81 28.92 15.39
N ARG A 184 -9.94 29.55 15.67
CA ARG A 184 -11.27 29.12 15.19
C ARG A 184 -11.37 28.98 13.66
N ALA A 185 -10.65 29.80 12.90
CA ALA A 185 -10.63 29.74 11.43
C ALA A 185 -10.09 28.39 10.91
N PHE A 186 -9.27 27.68 11.67
CA PHE A 186 -8.76 26.36 11.29
C PHE A 186 -9.76 25.24 11.51
N VAL A 187 -10.78 25.41 12.36
CA VAL A 187 -11.86 24.41 12.55
C VAL A 187 -12.63 24.21 11.25
N GLU A 188 -12.98 25.32 10.57
CA GLU A 188 -13.68 25.26 9.27
C GLU A 188 -12.79 24.67 8.18
N LYS A 189 -11.51 25.07 8.14
CA LYS A 189 -10.52 24.51 7.20
C LYS A 189 -10.31 23.01 7.41
N THR A 190 -10.20 22.56 8.66
CA THR A 190 -10.07 21.14 9.02
C THR A 190 -11.29 20.36 8.54
N SER A 191 -12.49 20.85 8.81
CA SER A 191 -13.73 20.21 8.39
C SER A 191 -13.81 20.10 6.86
N ALA A 192 -13.47 21.17 6.13
CA ALA A 192 -13.41 21.13 4.68
C ALA A 192 -12.36 20.15 4.15
N ALA A 193 -11.17 20.12 4.77
CA ALA A 193 -10.09 19.19 4.38
C ALA A 193 -10.47 17.73 4.64
N ILE A 194 -11.20 17.44 5.74
CA ILE A 194 -11.73 16.08 6.00
C ILE A 194 -12.73 15.67 4.92
N LEU A 195 -13.64 16.55 4.52
CA LEU A 195 -14.59 16.26 3.43
C LEU A 195 -13.87 15.98 2.11
N VAL A 196 -12.84 16.75 1.79
CA VAL A 196 -12.01 16.54 0.60
C VAL A 196 -11.26 15.22 0.68
N LEU A 197 -10.69 14.87 1.84
CA LEU A 197 -10.01 13.60 2.06
C LEU A 197 -10.97 12.41 1.89
N LEU A 198 -12.18 12.50 2.46
CA LEU A 198 -13.20 11.47 2.31
C LEU A 198 -13.66 11.34 0.85
N ALA A 199 -13.90 12.45 0.15
CA ALA A 199 -14.27 12.42 -1.27
C ALA A 199 -13.16 11.78 -2.12
N PHE A 200 -11.91 12.10 -1.84
CA PHE A 200 -10.75 11.48 -2.51
C PHE A 200 -10.65 9.98 -2.22
N LEU A 201 -10.81 9.57 -0.95
CA LEU A 201 -10.83 8.17 -0.54
C LEU A 201 -11.94 7.38 -1.23
N LEU A 202 -13.15 7.91 -1.22
CA LEU A 202 -14.31 7.27 -1.85
C LEU A 202 -14.16 7.16 -3.36
N SER A 203 -13.65 8.20 -4.02
CA SER A 203 -13.43 8.17 -5.48
C SER A 203 -12.35 7.16 -5.86
N MET A 204 -11.26 7.12 -5.13
CA MET A 204 -10.17 6.15 -5.33
C MET A 204 -10.66 4.70 -5.11
N ASN A 205 -11.37 4.45 -4.02
CA ASN A 205 -11.93 3.13 -3.72
C ASN A 205 -12.97 2.71 -4.78
N SER A 206 -13.83 3.62 -5.21
CA SER A 206 -14.84 3.34 -6.25
C SER A 206 -14.18 2.97 -7.57
N LEU A 207 -13.13 3.69 -7.97
CA LEU A 207 -12.35 3.38 -9.18
C LEU A 207 -11.67 2.01 -9.05
N ALA A 208 -11.06 1.73 -7.92
CA ALA A 208 -10.37 0.47 -7.66
C ALA A 208 -11.35 -0.72 -7.64
N ILE A 209 -12.53 -0.57 -7.04
CA ILE A 209 -13.59 -1.59 -7.05
C ILE A 209 -14.13 -1.80 -8.47
N TRP A 210 -14.31 -0.72 -9.24
CA TRP A 210 -14.73 -0.82 -10.63
C TRP A 210 -13.72 -1.59 -11.48
N LEU A 211 -12.43 -1.31 -11.33
CA LEU A 211 -11.35 -2.04 -11.99
C LEU A 211 -11.35 -3.51 -11.58
N ARG A 212 -11.45 -3.81 -10.29
CA ARG A 212 -11.55 -5.17 -9.78
C ARG A 212 -12.70 -5.93 -10.43
N ASN A 213 -13.91 -5.36 -10.43
CA ASN A 213 -15.10 -6.00 -10.98
C ASN A 213 -14.99 -6.24 -12.50
N LYS A 214 -14.24 -5.40 -13.22
CA LYS A 214 -13.97 -5.57 -14.65
C LYS A 214 -13.10 -6.79 -14.94
N TYR A 215 -12.19 -7.13 -14.03
CA TYR A 215 -11.28 -8.28 -14.17
C TYR A 215 -11.74 -9.52 -13.40
N GLU A 216 -12.89 -9.43 -12.70
CA GLU A 216 -13.46 -10.56 -11.99
C GLU A 216 -14.05 -11.56 -12.98
N ILE A 217 -13.50 -12.79 -13.00
CA ILE A 217 -14.03 -13.92 -13.77
C ILE A 217 -15.15 -14.53 -12.94
N LYS A 218 -16.39 -14.37 -13.42
CA LYS A 218 -17.57 -15.03 -12.82
C LYS A 218 -17.73 -16.42 -13.44
N TRP A 219 -17.85 -17.41 -12.60
CA TRP A 219 -18.14 -18.81 -12.95
C TRP A 219 -19.64 -19.00 -13.20
#